data_e08f9fc2ae3d8e193c429c8dcba5fda2
#
_entry.id   e08f9fc2ae3d8e193c429c8dcba5fda2
#
_cell.length_a   1.000
_cell.length_b   1.000
_cell.length_c   1.000
_cell.angle_alpha   90.00
_cell.angle_beta   90.00
_cell.angle_gamma   90.00
#
_symmetry.space_group_name_H-M   'P 1'
#
loop_
_entity.id
_entity.type
_entity.pdbx_description
1 polymer ?
#
loop_
_entity_poly.entity_id
_entity_poly.type
_entity_poly.pdbx_seq_one_letter_code
_entity_poly.pdbx_strand_id
1 'polypeptide(L)'
;MANTKIFVITHKEFNMINTLPKENYTILTNGFPLVNDKYNIITVPKGYKDEIGGISDAEMSEVYMLRYLYEHQELIGEEVEYIGVNHYRRFFQFMENIPCLSDDAHDCVLPKPLNLVLNLYQQYASCHNEEDLRLFVDIIKEMDEDVGNDFDVYLNGSLLYPFNMFVVKRDIFNSLMEFGIKALDEFVSRRGSNIQGYVDTNKDKYLKKFSPNNELCYQYRMLGYLFERFCGFYIHRVSKNPLYQTVVITEDKYGRN
;
A
#
# COMPACT_ATOMS: atom_id res chain seq x y z
N MET A 1 -23.29 3.81 13.35
CA MET A 1 -21.91 4.02 12.85
C MET A 1 -21.69 2.99 11.75
N ALA A 2 -21.07 3.40 10.66
CA ALA A 2 -20.74 2.50 9.55
C ALA A 2 -19.84 1.35 10.05
N ASN A 3 -20.09 0.14 9.58
CA ASN A 3 -19.29 -1.02 9.99
C ASN A 3 -17.89 -0.95 9.36
N THR A 4 -16.90 -0.62 10.16
CA THR A 4 -15.52 -0.39 9.73
C THR A 4 -14.61 -1.50 10.23
N LYS A 5 -13.82 -2.10 9.35
CA LYS A 5 -12.81 -3.11 9.68
C LYS A 5 -11.44 -2.64 9.21
N ILE A 6 -10.47 -2.67 10.12
CA ILE A 6 -9.09 -2.23 9.85
C ILE A 6 -8.15 -3.44 9.86
N PHE A 7 -7.45 -3.64 8.76
CA PHE A 7 -6.44 -4.67 8.60
C PHE A 7 -5.07 -4.11 8.95
N VAL A 8 -4.40 -4.75 9.91
CA VAL A 8 -3.01 -4.44 10.25
C VAL A 8 -2.09 -5.40 9.51
N ILE A 9 -1.38 -4.88 8.53
CA ILE A 9 -0.47 -5.67 7.71
C ILE A 9 0.85 -5.87 8.46
N THR A 10 1.27 -7.13 8.60
CA THR A 10 2.53 -7.48 9.26
C THR A 10 3.21 -8.68 8.64
N HIS A 11 4.55 -8.69 8.70
CA HIS A 11 5.40 -9.84 8.36
C HIS A 11 6.20 -10.33 9.58
N LYS A 12 5.89 -9.83 10.78
CA LYS A 12 6.54 -10.20 12.05
C LYS A 12 5.66 -9.82 13.25
N GLU A 13 6.04 -10.27 14.44
CA GLU A 13 5.45 -9.76 15.68
C GLU A 13 5.68 -8.26 15.85
N PHE A 14 4.74 -7.59 16.52
CA PHE A 14 4.82 -6.16 16.81
C PHE A 14 4.23 -5.82 18.18
N ASN A 15 4.81 -4.82 18.84
CA ASN A 15 4.54 -4.53 20.25
C ASN A 15 3.10 -4.06 20.53
N MET A 16 2.45 -3.38 19.57
CA MET A 16 1.09 -2.84 19.75
C MET A 16 -0.04 -3.85 19.58
N ILE A 17 0.29 -5.11 19.23
CA ILE A 17 -0.74 -6.12 18.95
C ILE A 17 -1.72 -6.31 20.12
N ASN A 18 -1.29 -6.06 21.36
CA ASN A 18 -2.12 -6.24 22.55
C ASN A 18 -2.94 -5.00 22.92
N THR A 19 -2.75 -3.87 22.27
CA THR A 19 -3.36 -2.58 22.62
C THR A 19 -4.48 -2.14 21.66
N LEU A 20 -4.57 -2.75 20.48
CA LEU A 20 -5.59 -2.40 19.48
C LEU A 20 -6.99 -2.83 19.96
N PRO A 21 -8.05 -2.06 19.65
CA PRO A 21 -9.44 -2.47 19.88
C PRO A 21 -9.79 -3.73 19.08
N LYS A 22 -10.30 -4.77 19.78
CA LYS A 22 -10.52 -6.08 19.17
C LYS A 22 -11.60 -6.05 18.06
N GLU A 23 -12.65 -5.26 18.28
CA GLU A 23 -13.85 -5.29 17.44
C GLU A 23 -13.59 -4.84 16.01
N ASN A 24 -12.64 -3.92 15.82
CA ASN A 24 -12.42 -3.27 14.53
C ASN A 24 -11.14 -3.74 13.82
N TYR A 25 -10.26 -4.48 14.52
CA TYR A 25 -8.95 -4.82 13.98
C TYR A 25 -8.81 -6.31 13.68
N THR A 26 -8.32 -6.60 12.48
CA THR A 26 -7.91 -7.92 12.02
C THR A 26 -6.43 -7.85 11.61
N ILE A 27 -5.66 -8.85 12.00
CA ILE A 27 -4.24 -8.93 11.63
C ILE A 27 -4.13 -9.69 10.30
N LEU A 28 -3.38 -9.15 9.36
CA LEU A 28 -3.13 -9.75 8.05
C LEU A 28 -1.64 -10.02 7.88
N THR A 29 -1.26 -11.30 7.72
CA THR A 29 0.16 -11.72 7.64
C THR A 29 0.49 -12.38 6.30
N ASN A 30 1.76 -12.29 5.89
CA ASN A 30 2.31 -12.92 4.68
C ASN A 30 2.77 -14.38 4.88
N GLY A 31 2.17 -15.11 5.81
CA GLY A 31 2.58 -16.47 6.16
C GLY A 31 3.51 -16.52 7.38
N PHE A 32 3.80 -15.41 8.01
CA PHE A 32 4.47 -15.38 9.29
C PHE A 32 3.56 -16.01 10.36
N PRO A 33 4.06 -17.00 11.14
CA PRO A 33 3.27 -17.68 12.14
C PRO A 33 3.04 -16.80 13.37
N LEU A 34 2.00 -15.96 13.32
CA LEU A 34 1.57 -15.14 14.44
C LEU A 34 0.48 -15.87 15.21
N VAL A 35 0.65 -16.05 16.51
CA VAL A 35 -0.35 -16.61 17.42
C VAL A 35 -0.79 -15.52 18.38
N ASN A 36 -2.07 -15.17 18.34
CA ASN A 36 -2.65 -14.22 19.28
C ASN A 36 -4.15 -14.50 19.43
N ASP A 37 -4.58 -14.90 20.61
CA ASP A 37 -5.98 -15.26 20.88
C ASP A 37 -6.93 -14.05 20.94
N LYS A 38 -6.39 -12.86 20.94
CA LYS A 38 -7.19 -11.62 21.03
C LYS A 38 -7.78 -11.21 19.68
N TYR A 39 -7.07 -11.43 18.58
CA TYR A 39 -7.46 -10.94 17.27
C TYR A 39 -7.78 -12.05 16.29
N ASN A 40 -8.64 -11.74 15.32
CA ASN A 40 -8.73 -12.54 14.10
C ASN A 40 -7.44 -12.34 13.30
N ILE A 41 -6.82 -13.45 12.88
CA ILE A 41 -5.58 -13.46 12.10
C ILE A 41 -5.87 -14.12 10.77
N ILE A 42 -5.68 -13.38 9.69
CA ILE A 42 -5.72 -13.90 8.32
C ILE A 42 -4.28 -14.07 7.88
N THR A 43 -3.94 -15.27 7.44
CA THR A 43 -2.61 -15.61 6.95
C THR A 43 -2.69 -15.92 5.47
N VAL A 44 -1.97 -15.13 4.65
CA VAL A 44 -1.82 -15.40 3.22
C VAL A 44 -1.08 -16.73 3.03
N PRO A 45 -1.63 -17.71 2.31
CA PRO A 45 -0.98 -19.00 2.10
C PRO A 45 0.36 -18.83 1.36
N LYS A 46 1.35 -19.66 1.71
CA LYS A 46 2.67 -19.61 1.05
C LYS A 46 2.61 -19.91 -0.46
N GLY A 47 1.62 -20.69 -0.91
CA GLY A 47 1.41 -21.02 -2.32
C GLY A 47 0.76 -19.91 -3.13
N TYR A 48 0.20 -18.87 -2.49
CA TYR A 48 -0.51 -17.79 -3.20
C TYR A 48 0.35 -17.09 -4.26
N LYS A 49 1.66 -16.94 -4.04
CA LYS A 49 2.58 -16.40 -5.06
C LYS A 49 2.53 -17.16 -6.38
N ASP A 50 2.32 -18.47 -6.34
CA ASP A 50 2.30 -19.30 -7.55
C ASP A 50 0.99 -19.08 -8.34
N GLU A 51 -0.09 -18.71 -7.66
CA GLU A 51 -1.39 -18.34 -8.25
C GLU A 51 -1.33 -17.01 -9.00
N ILE A 52 -0.45 -16.10 -8.56
CA ILE A 52 -0.26 -14.76 -9.15
C ILE A 52 1.03 -14.62 -9.96
N GLY A 53 1.46 -15.70 -10.62
CA GLY A 53 2.58 -15.66 -11.57
C GLY A 53 3.98 -15.63 -10.95
N GLY A 54 4.13 -16.06 -9.71
CA GLY A 54 5.43 -16.17 -9.02
C GLY A 54 5.89 -14.90 -8.33
N ILE A 55 5.08 -13.83 -8.33
CA ILE A 55 5.38 -12.58 -7.62
C ILE A 55 5.08 -12.74 -6.14
N SER A 56 6.01 -12.38 -5.29
CA SER A 56 5.91 -12.56 -3.84
C SER A 56 5.75 -11.22 -3.08
N ASP A 57 5.63 -11.30 -1.78
CA ASP A 57 5.67 -10.15 -0.88
C ASP A 57 7.03 -9.40 -0.91
N ALA A 58 8.10 -10.07 -1.36
CA ALA A 58 9.40 -9.42 -1.56
C ALA A 58 9.35 -8.33 -2.63
N GLU A 59 8.54 -8.52 -3.69
CA GLU A 59 8.36 -7.58 -4.80
C GLU A 59 7.19 -6.63 -4.57
N MET A 60 6.07 -7.14 -4.02
CA MET A 60 4.83 -6.38 -3.86
C MET A 60 4.72 -5.69 -2.51
N SER A 61 5.53 -6.05 -1.52
CA SER A 61 5.43 -5.53 -0.15
C SER A 61 4.02 -5.77 0.43
N GLU A 62 3.42 -4.77 1.07
CA GLU A 62 2.06 -4.83 1.61
C GLU A 62 0.96 -5.09 0.55
N VAL A 63 1.20 -4.71 -0.69
CA VAL A 63 0.24 -4.89 -1.79
C VAL A 63 -0.06 -6.37 -2.05
N TYR A 64 0.91 -7.26 -1.79
CA TYR A 64 0.72 -8.71 -1.85
C TYR A 64 -0.45 -9.19 -0.97
N MET A 65 -0.49 -8.69 0.26
CA MET A 65 -1.54 -9.06 1.21
C MET A 65 -2.87 -8.35 0.89
N LEU A 66 -2.82 -7.11 0.37
CA LEU A 66 -4.02 -6.40 -0.08
C LEU A 66 -4.64 -7.06 -1.30
N ARG A 67 -3.82 -7.56 -2.25
CA ARG A 67 -4.29 -8.33 -3.39
C ARG A 67 -5.01 -9.60 -2.94
N TYR A 68 -4.42 -10.36 -2.03
CA TYR A 68 -5.05 -11.55 -1.46
C TYR A 68 -6.40 -11.22 -0.80
N LEU A 69 -6.47 -10.15 -0.01
CA LEU A 69 -7.71 -9.72 0.62
C LEU A 69 -8.77 -9.29 -0.41
N TYR A 70 -8.36 -8.64 -1.49
CA TYR A 70 -9.25 -8.25 -2.59
C TYR A 70 -9.80 -9.46 -3.35
N GLU A 71 -8.97 -10.46 -3.62
CA GLU A 71 -9.37 -11.68 -4.33
C GLU A 71 -10.21 -12.64 -3.45
N HIS A 72 -10.21 -12.44 -2.11
CA HIS A 72 -10.93 -13.25 -1.13
C HIS A 72 -11.85 -12.38 -0.28
N GLN A 73 -12.86 -11.79 -0.93
CA GLN A 73 -13.80 -10.83 -0.31
C GLN A 73 -14.58 -11.39 0.90
N GLU A 74 -14.73 -12.69 0.98
CA GLU A 74 -15.37 -13.39 2.11
C GLU A 74 -14.59 -13.19 3.43
N LEU A 75 -13.28 -12.92 3.36
CA LEU A 75 -12.44 -12.65 4.53
C LEU A 75 -12.70 -11.26 5.13
N ILE A 76 -13.26 -10.35 4.35
CA ILE A 76 -13.61 -9.01 4.81
C ILE A 76 -14.90 -9.08 5.65
N GLY A 77 -15.89 -9.87 5.24
CA GLY A 77 -17.24 -9.91 5.80
C GLY A 77 -18.21 -9.03 4.99
N GLU A 78 -19.39 -9.55 4.69
CA GLU A 78 -20.38 -8.86 3.84
C GLU A 78 -20.91 -7.56 4.45
N GLU A 79 -20.98 -7.52 5.78
CA GLU A 79 -21.49 -6.39 6.56
C GLU A 79 -20.53 -5.20 6.65
N VAL A 80 -19.25 -5.37 6.26
CA VAL A 80 -18.23 -4.32 6.36
C VAL A 80 -18.43 -3.30 5.25
N GLU A 81 -18.67 -2.05 5.63
CA GLU A 81 -18.88 -0.92 4.71
C GLU A 81 -17.58 -0.17 4.40
N TYR A 82 -16.70 -0.05 5.41
CA TYR A 82 -15.41 0.65 5.29
C TYR A 82 -14.25 -0.29 5.60
N ILE A 83 -13.27 -0.27 4.74
CA ILE A 83 -12.05 -1.08 4.84
C ILE A 83 -10.88 -0.14 5.17
N GLY A 84 -10.21 -0.43 6.28
CA GLY A 84 -9.01 0.29 6.71
C GLY A 84 -7.76 -0.55 6.57
N VAL A 85 -6.63 0.12 6.34
CA VAL A 85 -5.31 -0.49 6.27
C VAL A 85 -4.33 0.28 7.14
N ASN A 86 -3.71 -0.42 8.07
CA ASN A 86 -2.58 0.04 8.87
C ASN A 86 -1.38 -0.89 8.67
N HIS A 87 -0.20 -0.39 8.96
CA HIS A 87 1.00 -1.23 9.05
C HIS A 87 1.32 -1.52 10.52
N TYR A 88 2.02 -2.61 10.78
CA TYR A 88 2.45 -3.01 12.12
C TYR A 88 3.29 -1.94 12.87
N ARG A 89 3.86 -0.96 12.14
CA ARG A 89 4.67 0.15 12.68
C ARG A 89 4.01 1.52 12.53
N ARG A 90 2.86 1.59 11.87
CA ARG A 90 2.22 2.87 11.50
C ARG A 90 0.73 2.73 11.71
N PHE A 91 0.18 3.61 12.51
CA PHE A 91 -1.24 3.61 12.85
C PHE A 91 -1.80 5.01 12.71
N PHE A 92 -3.05 5.11 12.30
CA PHE A 92 -3.77 6.37 12.43
C PHE A 92 -3.92 6.74 13.91
N GLN A 93 -3.86 8.05 14.20
CA GLN A 93 -3.91 8.55 15.59
C GLN A 93 -5.20 8.18 16.33
N PHE A 94 -6.27 7.85 15.62
CA PHE A 94 -7.58 7.53 16.18
C PHE A 94 -7.78 6.06 16.61
N MET A 95 -6.76 5.29 16.84
CA MET A 95 -6.82 3.83 17.05
C MET A 95 -8.03 3.30 17.83
N GLU A 96 -8.50 4.02 18.85
CA GLU A 96 -9.65 3.63 19.69
C GLU A 96 -10.98 4.25 19.23
N ASN A 97 -10.93 5.39 18.53
CA ASN A 97 -12.12 6.14 18.13
C ASN A 97 -12.08 6.40 16.64
N ILE A 98 -12.46 5.38 15.85
CA ILE A 98 -12.57 5.53 14.40
C ILE A 98 -13.54 6.67 14.11
N PRO A 99 -13.14 7.66 13.27
CA PRO A 99 -14.02 8.77 12.90
C PRO A 99 -15.37 8.28 12.35
N CYS A 100 -16.43 9.04 12.58
CA CYS A 100 -17.69 8.77 11.92
C CYS A 100 -17.53 8.98 10.42
N LEU A 101 -17.57 7.89 9.67
CA LEU A 101 -17.51 7.89 8.21
C LEU A 101 -18.92 7.81 7.66
N SER A 102 -19.25 8.69 6.73
CA SER A 102 -20.50 8.72 5.98
C SER A 102 -20.32 9.59 4.74
N ASP A 103 -21.21 9.47 3.78
CA ASP A 103 -21.19 10.30 2.57
C ASP A 103 -21.34 11.80 2.87
N ASP A 104 -22.06 12.14 3.94
CA ASP A 104 -22.32 13.53 4.32
C ASP A 104 -21.18 14.15 5.15
N ALA A 105 -20.37 13.33 5.83
CA ALA A 105 -19.26 13.80 6.66
C ALA A 105 -17.92 13.60 5.96
N HIS A 106 -17.36 12.37 6.04
CA HIS A 106 -16.11 11.99 5.41
C HIS A 106 -16.25 10.62 4.75
N ASP A 107 -15.88 10.53 3.49
CA ASP A 107 -16.00 9.30 2.69
C ASP A 107 -14.73 8.45 2.72
N CYS A 108 -13.61 9.02 3.19
CA CYS A 108 -12.39 8.27 3.44
C CYS A 108 -11.50 8.94 4.51
N VAL A 109 -10.53 8.17 4.99
CA VAL A 109 -9.39 8.68 5.78
C VAL A 109 -8.10 8.37 5.04
N LEU A 110 -7.25 9.38 4.91
CA LEU A 110 -5.90 9.28 4.36
C LEU A 110 -4.87 9.80 5.37
N PRO A 111 -3.61 9.36 5.29
CA PRO A 111 -2.51 10.04 5.98
C PRO A 111 -2.44 11.50 5.58
N LYS A 112 -2.07 12.38 6.51
CA LYS A 112 -1.72 13.76 6.16
C LYS A 112 -0.65 13.74 5.08
N PRO A 113 -0.85 14.48 3.96
CA PRO A 113 0.14 14.49 2.90
C PRO A 113 1.45 15.11 3.38
N LEU A 114 2.55 14.56 2.89
CA LEU A 114 3.88 15.10 3.09
C LEU A 114 4.16 16.11 1.98
N ASN A 115 4.47 17.36 2.35
CA ASN A 115 4.91 18.37 1.39
C ASN A 115 6.43 18.23 1.20
N LEU A 116 6.83 17.73 0.04
CA LEU A 116 8.22 17.47 -0.28
C LEU A 116 8.89 18.70 -0.94
N VAL A 117 10.21 18.78 -0.86
CA VAL A 117 10.99 19.83 -1.54
C VAL A 117 11.06 19.59 -3.06
N LEU A 118 11.10 18.31 -3.45
CA LEU A 118 11.11 17.86 -4.84
C LEU A 118 9.69 17.50 -5.28
N ASN A 119 9.41 17.56 -6.58
CA ASN A 119 8.21 16.90 -7.09
C ASN A 119 8.31 15.37 -6.93
N LEU A 120 7.19 14.66 -7.07
CA LEU A 120 7.16 13.22 -6.77
C LEU A 120 7.97 12.40 -7.78
N TYR A 121 8.08 12.82 -9.05
CA TYR A 121 9.00 12.20 -10.01
C TYR A 121 10.44 12.31 -9.55
N GLN A 122 10.88 13.51 -9.19
CA GLN A 122 12.26 13.76 -8.74
C GLN A 122 12.55 13.01 -7.43
N GLN A 123 11.58 12.99 -6.51
CA GLN A 123 11.72 12.25 -5.26
C GLN A 123 11.84 10.75 -5.52
N TYR A 124 11.00 10.18 -6.40
CA TYR A 124 11.11 8.78 -6.79
C TYR A 124 12.47 8.50 -7.45
N ALA A 125 12.89 9.31 -8.42
CA ALA A 125 14.16 9.20 -9.12
C ALA A 125 15.40 9.30 -8.20
N SER A 126 15.27 10.01 -7.07
CA SER A 126 16.36 10.10 -6.08
C SER A 126 16.59 8.80 -5.30
N CYS A 127 15.57 7.94 -5.22
CA CYS A 127 15.58 6.70 -4.43
C CYS A 127 15.48 5.43 -5.28
N HIS A 128 14.85 5.51 -6.46
CA HIS A 128 14.48 4.38 -7.30
C HIS A 128 14.82 4.66 -8.77
N ASN A 129 14.54 3.69 -9.65
CA ASN A 129 14.70 3.89 -11.09
C ASN A 129 13.47 4.63 -11.67
N GLU A 130 13.70 5.84 -12.17
CA GLU A 130 12.64 6.70 -12.75
C GLU A 130 11.93 6.08 -13.95
N GLU A 131 12.63 5.28 -14.76
CA GLU A 131 12.06 4.60 -15.93
C GLU A 131 10.89 3.66 -15.57
N ASP A 132 10.91 3.10 -14.36
CA ASP A 132 9.85 2.22 -13.89
C ASP A 132 8.58 3.02 -13.55
N LEU A 133 8.73 4.17 -12.91
CA LEU A 133 7.58 5.04 -12.64
C LEU A 133 6.99 5.60 -13.94
N ARG A 134 7.81 6.00 -14.91
CA ARG A 134 7.34 6.48 -16.21
C ARG A 134 6.58 5.40 -16.96
N LEU A 135 7.12 4.18 -17.03
CA LEU A 135 6.43 3.05 -17.64
C LEU A 135 5.08 2.78 -16.95
N PHE A 136 5.04 2.87 -15.61
CA PHE A 136 3.81 2.66 -14.87
C PHE A 136 2.76 3.74 -15.16
N VAL A 137 3.17 4.99 -15.31
CA VAL A 137 2.29 6.09 -15.75
C VAL A 137 1.76 5.85 -17.16
N ASP A 138 2.62 5.42 -18.09
CA ASP A 138 2.21 5.12 -19.47
C ASP A 138 1.17 3.99 -19.49
N ILE A 139 1.36 2.95 -18.70
CA ILE A 139 0.39 1.85 -18.56
C ILE A 139 -0.96 2.39 -18.05
N ILE A 140 -0.95 3.23 -17.01
CA ILE A 140 -2.17 3.81 -16.47
C ILE A 140 -2.88 4.68 -17.53
N LYS A 141 -2.14 5.46 -18.32
CA LYS A 141 -2.70 6.25 -19.43
C LYS A 141 -3.32 5.38 -20.53
N GLU A 142 -2.72 4.24 -20.83
CA GLU A 142 -3.27 3.29 -21.78
C GLU A 142 -4.54 2.60 -21.27
N MET A 143 -4.65 2.39 -19.95
CA MET A 143 -5.83 1.78 -19.34
C MET A 143 -6.99 2.78 -19.21
N ASP A 144 -6.68 4.01 -18.80
CA ASP A 144 -7.62 5.13 -18.64
C ASP A 144 -6.84 6.45 -18.79
N GLU A 145 -7.06 7.15 -19.90
CA GLU A 145 -6.33 8.37 -20.24
C GLU A 145 -6.54 9.49 -19.21
N ASP A 146 -7.75 9.64 -18.69
CA ASP A 146 -8.08 10.68 -17.72
C ASP A 146 -7.40 10.40 -16.36
N VAL A 147 -7.46 9.15 -15.89
CA VAL A 147 -6.75 8.73 -14.66
C VAL A 147 -5.25 8.91 -14.81
N GLY A 148 -4.69 8.51 -15.95
CA GLY A 148 -3.26 8.60 -16.22
C GLY A 148 -2.76 10.03 -16.33
N ASN A 149 -3.52 10.93 -16.96
CA ASN A 149 -3.18 12.35 -17.04
C ASN A 149 -3.25 13.03 -15.66
N ASP A 150 -4.28 12.74 -14.87
CA ASP A 150 -4.38 13.24 -13.50
C ASP A 150 -3.24 12.71 -12.62
N PHE A 151 -2.84 11.44 -12.79
CA PHE A 151 -1.72 10.85 -12.08
C PHE A 151 -0.39 11.51 -12.45
N ASP A 152 -0.18 11.80 -13.72
CA ASP A 152 1.01 12.52 -14.19
C ASP A 152 1.06 13.95 -13.59
N VAL A 153 -0.06 14.65 -13.56
CA VAL A 153 -0.18 15.97 -12.90
C VAL A 153 0.15 15.85 -11.41
N TYR A 154 -0.39 14.85 -10.71
CA TYR A 154 -0.09 14.59 -9.31
C TYR A 154 1.41 14.35 -9.08
N LEU A 155 2.06 13.56 -9.92
CA LEU A 155 3.50 13.26 -9.81
C LEU A 155 4.39 14.48 -10.09
N ASN A 156 3.93 15.46 -10.85
CA ASN A 156 4.60 16.73 -11.02
C ASN A 156 4.40 17.69 -9.83
N GLY A 157 3.49 17.37 -8.90
CA GLY A 157 3.32 18.05 -7.62
C GLY A 157 4.31 17.61 -6.56
N SER A 158 4.20 18.20 -5.35
CA SER A 158 5.07 17.91 -4.19
C SER A 158 4.32 17.27 -3.00
N LEU A 159 3.02 17.04 -3.12
CA LEU A 159 2.22 16.45 -2.03
C LEU A 159 2.15 14.93 -2.19
N LEU A 160 2.81 14.20 -1.30
CA LEU A 160 2.79 12.73 -1.24
C LEU A 160 1.76 12.26 -0.21
N TYR A 161 0.83 11.38 -0.61
CA TYR A 161 0.01 10.59 0.31
C TYR A 161 0.74 9.27 0.59
N PRO A 162 1.37 9.11 1.78
CA PRO A 162 2.35 8.05 1.99
C PRO A 162 1.72 6.75 2.52
N PHE A 163 2.49 5.65 2.44
CA PHE A 163 2.37 4.43 3.25
C PHE A 163 1.34 3.39 2.81
N ASN A 164 0.63 3.51 1.71
CA ASN A 164 -0.48 2.60 1.37
C ASN A 164 -1.47 2.41 2.55
N MET A 165 -1.72 3.49 3.31
CA MET A 165 -2.62 3.49 4.45
C MET A 165 -3.88 4.30 4.13
N PHE A 166 -5.02 3.76 4.49
CA PHE A 166 -6.31 4.39 4.25
C PHE A 166 -7.41 3.79 5.13
N VAL A 167 -8.55 4.47 5.21
CA VAL A 167 -9.86 3.88 5.51
C VAL A 167 -10.80 4.40 4.44
N VAL A 168 -11.39 3.50 3.66
CA VAL A 168 -12.21 3.85 2.50
C VAL A 168 -13.48 3.00 2.44
N LYS A 169 -14.50 3.45 1.72
CA LYS A 169 -15.61 2.59 1.37
C LYS A 169 -15.17 1.34 0.61
N ARG A 170 -15.94 0.27 0.74
CA ARG A 170 -15.67 -1.00 0.06
C ARG A 170 -15.60 -0.84 -1.46
N ASP A 171 -16.45 -0.03 -2.06
CA ASP A 171 -16.45 0.22 -3.51
C ASP A 171 -15.18 0.94 -3.97
N ILE A 172 -14.69 1.92 -3.18
CA ILE A 172 -13.41 2.59 -3.43
C ILE A 172 -12.24 1.60 -3.27
N PHE A 173 -12.27 0.75 -2.24
CA PHE A 173 -11.25 -0.30 -2.08
C PHE A 173 -11.23 -1.24 -3.28
N ASN A 174 -12.41 -1.72 -3.70
CA ASN A 174 -12.50 -2.65 -4.83
C ASN A 174 -12.02 -2.01 -6.14
N SER A 175 -12.43 -0.78 -6.43
CA SER A 175 -12.00 -0.08 -7.65
C SER A 175 -10.50 0.25 -7.64
N LEU A 176 -9.94 0.66 -6.48
CA LEU A 176 -8.50 0.86 -6.32
C LEU A 176 -7.71 -0.42 -6.57
N MET A 177 -8.15 -1.53 -5.96
CA MET A 177 -7.44 -2.81 -6.09
C MET A 177 -7.57 -3.39 -7.49
N GLU A 178 -8.77 -3.34 -8.08
CA GLU A 178 -8.99 -3.80 -9.45
C GLU A 178 -8.09 -3.06 -10.45
N PHE A 179 -8.10 -1.72 -10.39
CA PHE A 179 -7.31 -0.90 -11.30
C PHE A 179 -5.80 -1.06 -11.02
N GLY A 180 -5.41 -0.94 -9.77
CA GLY A 180 -4.00 -0.99 -9.37
C GLY A 180 -3.35 -2.34 -9.65
N ILE A 181 -4.05 -3.46 -9.39
CA ILE A 181 -3.55 -4.81 -9.70
C ILE A 181 -3.39 -4.98 -11.20
N LYS A 182 -4.38 -4.60 -12.03
CA LYS A 182 -4.27 -4.67 -13.49
C LYS A 182 -3.07 -3.87 -14.00
N ALA A 183 -2.83 -2.67 -13.45
CA ALA A 183 -1.69 -1.85 -13.84
C ALA A 183 -0.35 -2.50 -13.44
N LEU A 184 -0.26 -3.12 -12.25
CA LEU A 184 0.93 -3.84 -11.80
C LEU A 184 1.16 -5.12 -12.62
N ASP A 185 0.11 -5.88 -12.94
CA ASP A 185 0.21 -7.10 -13.76
C ASP A 185 0.69 -6.76 -15.18
N GLU A 186 0.20 -5.67 -15.76
CA GLU A 186 0.69 -5.18 -17.06
C GLU A 186 2.14 -4.68 -16.97
N PHE A 187 2.52 -4.01 -15.86
CA PHE A 187 3.91 -3.63 -15.62
C PHE A 187 4.82 -4.87 -15.57
N VAL A 188 4.42 -5.90 -14.83
CA VAL A 188 5.15 -7.18 -14.76
C VAL A 188 5.23 -7.85 -16.13
N SER A 189 4.14 -7.83 -16.92
CA SER A 189 4.13 -8.35 -18.29
C SER A 189 5.19 -7.70 -19.16
N ARG A 190 5.40 -6.38 -19.05
CA ARG A 190 6.38 -5.63 -19.83
C ARG A 190 7.81 -5.73 -19.29
N ARG A 191 7.99 -5.88 -17.99
CA ARG A 191 9.33 -5.99 -17.34
C ARG A 191 9.81 -7.42 -17.15
N GLY A 192 8.91 -8.38 -17.18
CA GLY A 192 9.15 -9.78 -16.84
C GLY A 192 8.85 -10.08 -15.38
N SER A 193 8.42 -11.30 -15.09
CA SER A 193 8.04 -11.75 -13.74
C SER A 193 9.21 -11.90 -12.77
N ASN A 194 10.44 -12.03 -13.27
CA ASN A 194 11.63 -12.06 -12.43
C ASN A 194 12.11 -10.64 -12.09
N ILE A 195 11.38 -9.96 -11.22
CA ILE A 195 11.70 -8.58 -10.80
C ILE A 195 13.09 -8.48 -10.17
N GLN A 196 13.48 -9.44 -9.31
CA GLN A 196 14.80 -9.44 -8.69
C GLN A 196 15.91 -9.54 -9.75
N GLY A 197 15.79 -10.49 -10.68
CA GLY A 197 16.76 -10.64 -11.76
C GLY A 197 16.81 -9.41 -12.68
N TYR A 198 15.67 -8.74 -12.91
CA TYR A 198 15.64 -7.48 -13.65
C TYR A 198 16.41 -6.36 -12.92
N VAL A 199 16.19 -6.20 -11.62
CA VAL A 199 16.90 -5.22 -10.79
C VAL A 199 18.39 -5.52 -10.74
N ASP A 200 18.79 -6.78 -10.52
CA ASP A 200 20.19 -7.19 -10.46
C ASP A 200 20.93 -6.93 -11.77
N THR A 201 20.28 -7.21 -12.90
CA THR A 201 20.85 -6.95 -14.24
C THR A 201 21.02 -5.45 -14.51
N ASN A 202 20.14 -4.61 -13.95
CA ASN A 202 20.13 -3.17 -14.15
C ASN A 202 20.62 -2.40 -12.90
N LYS A 203 21.42 -3.01 -12.04
CA LYS A 203 21.84 -2.49 -10.72
C LYS A 203 22.30 -1.03 -10.73
N ASP A 204 22.99 -0.60 -11.78
CA ASP A 204 23.50 0.77 -11.89
C ASP A 204 22.41 1.84 -11.98
N LYS A 205 21.19 1.45 -12.44
CA LYS A 205 20.00 2.31 -12.46
C LYS A 205 19.33 2.42 -11.07
N TYR A 206 19.54 1.41 -10.21
CA TYR A 206 18.88 1.30 -8.90
C TYR A 206 19.75 1.74 -7.73
N LEU A 207 21.06 1.61 -7.83
CA LEU A 207 21.99 2.07 -6.79
C LEU A 207 22.14 3.60 -6.86
N LYS A 208 21.49 4.30 -5.94
CA LYS A 208 21.51 5.76 -5.86
C LYS A 208 22.45 6.23 -4.76
N LYS A 209 23.44 7.01 -5.11
CA LYS A 209 24.52 7.46 -4.22
C LYS A 209 24.05 8.11 -2.92
N PHE A 210 22.87 8.71 -2.92
CA PHE A 210 22.30 9.44 -1.78
C PHE A 210 21.06 8.78 -1.19
N SER A 211 20.70 7.57 -1.63
CA SER A 211 19.58 6.84 -1.03
C SER A 211 19.98 6.32 0.35
N PRO A 212 19.20 6.57 1.40
CA PRO A 212 19.44 6.01 2.74
C PRO A 212 19.39 4.47 2.74
N ASN A 213 18.74 3.87 1.75
CA ASN A 213 18.60 2.43 1.57
C ASN A 213 19.28 2.01 0.25
N ASN A 214 20.58 2.26 0.13
CA ASN A 214 21.35 1.98 -1.10
C ASN A 214 21.74 0.48 -1.23
N GLU A 215 20.81 -0.41 -0.88
CA GLU A 215 20.96 -1.86 -1.06
C GLU A 215 19.95 -2.35 -2.10
N LEU A 216 20.38 -3.21 -3.02
CA LEU A 216 19.52 -3.73 -4.09
C LEU A 216 18.27 -4.44 -3.56
N CYS A 217 18.36 -5.11 -2.41
CA CYS A 217 17.21 -5.79 -1.82
C CYS A 217 16.02 -4.86 -1.51
N TYR A 218 16.26 -3.57 -1.25
CA TYR A 218 15.16 -2.60 -1.12
C TYR A 218 14.50 -2.29 -2.46
N GLN A 219 15.23 -2.40 -3.56
CA GLN A 219 14.73 -2.11 -4.90
C GLN A 219 13.87 -3.25 -5.46
N TYR A 220 13.99 -4.46 -4.92
CA TYR A 220 13.11 -5.58 -5.28
C TYR A 220 11.65 -5.27 -4.99
N ARG A 221 11.35 -4.40 -4.01
CA ARG A 221 9.99 -3.94 -3.64
C ARG A 221 9.38 -2.95 -4.64
N MET A 222 9.85 -2.92 -5.85
CA MET A 222 9.46 -1.97 -6.90
C MET A 222 7.95 -1.85 -7.04
N LEU A 223 7.23 -2.97 -7.08
CA LEU A 223 5.78 -2.98 -7.25
C LEU A 223 5.05 -2.29 -6.08
N GLY A 224 5.54 -2.50 -4.85
CA GLY A 224 5.03 -1.82 -3.67
C GLY A 224 5.23 -0.30 -3.75
N TYR A 225 6.39 0.16 -4.24
CA TYR A 225 6.67 1.59 -4.37
C TYR A 225 5.86 2.27 -5.49
N LEU A 226 5.64 1.58 -6.61
CA LEU A 226 4.77 2.06 -7.68
C LEU A 226 3.33 2.19 -7.19
N PHE A 227 2.83 1.15 -6.52
CA PHE A 227 1.49 1.18 -5.96
C PHE A 227 1.32 2.25 -4.89
N GLU A 228 2.33 2.52 -4.05
CA GLU A 228 2.27 3.58 -3.03
C GLU A 228 2.03 4.96 -3.67
N ARG A 229 2.65 5.25 -4.80
CA ARG A 229 2.42 6.51 -5.52
C ARG A 229 0.99 6.59 -6.07
N PHE A 230 0.47 5.48 -6.55
CA PHE A 230 -0.87 5.39 -7.13
C PHE A 230 -1.99 5.36 -6.09
N CYS A 231 -1.83 4.59 -5.03
CA CYS A 231 -2.86 4.34 -4.02
C CYS A 231 -3.42 5.64 -3.41
N GLY A 232 -2.54 6.46 -2.83
CA GLY A 232 -2.97 7.72 -2.21
C GLY A 232 -3.55 8.72 -3.20
N PHE A 233 -2.98 8.81 -4.40
CA PHE A 233 -3.51 9.61 -5.51
C PHE A 233 -4.92 9.16 -5.88
N TYR A 234 -5.11 7.86 -6.15
CA TYR A 234 -6.36 7.32 -6.63
C TYR A 234 -7.49 7.56 -5.62
N ILE A 235 -7.26 7.25 -4.35
CA ILE A 235 -8.25 7.48 -3.29
C ILE A 235 -8.59 8.97 -3.20
N HIS A 236 -7.58 9.86 -3.18
CA HIS A 236 -7.80 11.31 -3.14
C HIS A 236 -8.62 11.81 -4.34
N ARG A 237 -8.35 11.28 -5.53
CA ARG A 237 -9.04 11.64 -6.76
C ARG A 237 -10.54 11.28 -6.74
N VAL A 238 -10.87 10.09 -6.22
CA VAL A 238 -12.26 9.60 -6.23
C VAL A 238 -13.07 10.06 -5.02
N SER A 239 -12.41 10.48 -3.95
CA SER A 239 -13.05 10.94 -2.71
C SER A 239 -13.57 12.36 -2.83
N LYS A 240 -14.77 12.60 -2.29
CA LYS A 240 -15.42 13.93 -2.28
C LYS A 240 -15.04 14.76 -1.04
N ASN A 241 -14.85 14.07 0.09
CA ASN A 241 -14.60 14.72 1.38
C ASN A 241 -13.59 13.94 2.24
N PRO A 242 -12.32 13.85 1.81
CA PRO A 242 -11.30 13.09 2.52
C PRO A 242 -10.96 13.72 3.87
N LEU A 243 -10.83 12.88 4.91
CA LEU A 243 -10.30 13.24 6.22
C LEU A 243 -8.81 12.90 6.30
N TYR A 244 -7.97 13.90 6.53
CA TYR A 244 -6.53 13.68 6.70
C TYR A 244 -6.15 13.49 8.16
N GLN A 245 -5.50 12.37 8.48
CA GLN A 245 -5.12 12.01 9.83
C GLN A 245 -3.59 11.87 10.00
N THR A 246 -3.13 12.23 11.19
CA THR A 246 -1.73 11.98 11.58
C THR A 246 -1.48 10.48 11.70
N VAL A 247 -0.35 10.03 11.19
CA VAL A 247 0.14 8.66 11.38
C VAL A 247 1.12 8.66 12.54
N VAL A 248 0.85 7.81 13.53
CA VAL A 248 1.77 7.54 14.63
C VAL A 248 2.71 6.43 14.18
N ILE A 249 4.01 6.69 14.24
CA ILE A 249 5.04 5.69 14.00
C ILE A 249 5.42 5.09 15.36
N THR A 250 5.12 3.81 15.53
CA THR A 250 5.55 3.08 16.71
C THR A 250 6.99 2.65 16.50
N GLU A 251 7.89 3.09 17.35
CA GLU A 251 9.26 2.60 17.33
C GLU A 251 9.27 1.09 17.62
N ASP A 252 9.46 0.30 16.58
CA ASP A 252 10.15 -0.94 16.79
C ASP A 252 11.55 -0.54 17.25
N LYS A 253 11.89 -0.83 18.50
CA LYS A 253 13.28 -0.82 18.92
C LYS A 253 14.00 -1.88 18.08
N TYR A 254 14.41 -1.49 16.87
CA TYR A 254 15.38 -2.28 16.14
C TYR A 254 16.65 -2.28 16.97
N GLY A 255 16.87 -3.38 17.64
CA GLY A 255 18.23 -3.80 17.82
C GLY A 255 18.83 -3.96 16.42
N ARG A 256 19.47 -2.93 15.90
CA ARG A 256 20.50 -3.11 14.91
C ARG A 256 21.61 -3.86 15.64
N ASN A 257 21.60 -5.19 15.49
CA ASN A 257 22.81 -5.97 15.64
C ASN A 257 23.57 -5.89 14.32
#